data_961c0df4256a046b321e2ead189c4780
#
_entry.id   961c0df4256a046b321e2ead189c4780
#
_cell.length_a   1.000
_cell.length_b   1.000
_cell.length_c   1.000
_cell.angle_alpha   90.00
_cell.angle_beta   90.00
_cell.angle_gamma   90.00
#
_symmetry.space_group_name_H-M   'P 1'
#
loop_
_entity.id
_entity.type
_entity.pdbx_description
1 polymer ?
#
loop_
_entity_poly.entity_id
_entity_poly.type
_entity_poly.pdbx_seq_one_letter_code
_entity_poly.pdbx_strand_id
1 'polypeptide(L)'
;MSAGAEETTSRRQTARPMLIREHQIPSANSAPYICVEGPDRNLWFCESGAAKIGRFNPRSDAFKEFALPTPGAMPIGIVLGPDGNLWFAQKRANKIGRITPSGAVTEFPVPTENAGPDGIALGPDGNVWFSETEVSQIGRVTVDGRITEFKSGISPGSKPLSIVVRDGALWFSEAAGNRVGRITVDGEVTEFQIPGHDPQPRAMVTHSNGSIWFVETGANALGRFSRDGTFSEFKFPTPNASLRGVTVGPDGNLWCTENFANKIGHMAPDGTLIGEYDIPTPASGARCIAALSNGRLYFTQFDAGLIGEIIPD
;
A
#
# COMPACT_ATOMS: atom_id res chain seq x y z
N MET A 1 -45.83 -45.54 -7.11
CA MET A 1 -45.18 -44.51 -7.97
C MET A 1 -44.29 -43.71 -7.01
N SER A 2 -43.01 -44.06 -7.01
CA SER A 2 -41.98 -43.42 -6.16
C SER A 2 -41.26 -42.37 -6.99
N ALA A 3 -41.35 -41.11 -6.60
CA ALA A 3 -40.63 -40.03 -7.22
C ALA A 3 -39.23 -39.97 -6.58
N GLY A 4 -38.17 -40.26 -7.36
CA GLY A 4 -36.80 -40.12 -6.95
C GLY A 4 -36.43 -38.66 -6.89
N ALA A 5 -35.88 -38.25 -5.76
CA ALA A 5 -35.23 -36.97 -5.59
C ALA A 5 -33.80 -37.06 -6.17
N GLU A 6 -33.54 -36.33 -7.24
CA GLU A 6 -32.16 -36.12 -7.73
C GLU A 6 -31.43 -35.17 -6.79
N GLU A 7 -30.47 -35.68 -6.02
CA GLU A 7 -29.48 -34.91 -5.32
C GLU A 7 -28.53 -34.26 -6.32
N THR A 8 -28.70 -32.96 -6.58
CA THR A 8 -27.73 -32.12 -7.29
C THR A 8 -26.55 -31.87 -6.37
N THR A 9 -25.55 -32.75 -6.40
CA THR A 9 -24.23 -32.52 -5.81
C THR A 9 -23.53 -31.38 -6.56
N SER A 10 -23.61 -30.17 -6.01
CA SER A 10 -22.79 -29.04 -6.43
C SER A 10 -21.32 -29.45 -6.23
N ARG A 11 -20.63 -29.74 -7.34
CA ARG A 11 -19.16 -29.88 -7.33
C ARG A 11 -18.58 -28.53 -6.92
N ARG A 12 -18.11 -28.42 -5.67
CA ARG A 12 -17.17 -27.38 -5.26
C ARG A 12 -15.96 -27.53 -6.19
N GLN A 13 -15.82 -26.58 -7.11
CA GLN A 13 -14.62 -26.44 -7.91
C GLN A 13 -13.53 -26.09 -6.91
N THR A 14 -12.67 -27.04 -6.57
CA THR A 14 -11.47 -26.78 -5.75
C THR A 14 -10.60 -25.85 -6.58
N ALA A 15 -10.53 -24.59 -6.16
CA ALA A 15 -9.60 -23.64 -6.76
C ALA A 15 -8.21 -24.28 -6.77
N ARG A 16 -7.50 -24.19 -7.90
CA ARG A 16 -6.10 -24.65 -7.97
C ARG A 16 -5.31 -23.90 -6.91
N PRO A 17 -4.35 -24.57 -6.24
CA PRO A 17 -3.53 -23.91 -5.25
C PRO A 17 -2.74 -22.79 -5.95
N MET A 18 -2.92 -21.54 -5.49
CA MET A 18 -2.17 -20.40 -5.98
C MET A 18 -0.68 -20.60 -5.68
N LEU A 19 0.17 -20.38 -6.68
CA LEU A 19 1.59 -20.50 -6.48
C LEU A 19 2.17 -19.19 -5.91
N ILE A 20 2.69 -19.28 -4.70
CA ILE A 20 3.48 -18.21 -4.06
C ILE A 20 4.94 -18.64 -4.05
N ARG A 21 5.81 -17.80 -4.63
CA ARG A 21 7.27 -17.94 -4.52
C ARG A 21 7.80 -16.88 -3.55
N GLU A 22 8.92 -17.18 -2.93
CA GLU A 22 9.55 -16.28 -1.97
C GLU A 22 11.02 -16.05 -2.34
N HIS A 23 11.47 -14.80 -2.27
CA HIS A 23 12.81 -14.36 -2.69
C HIS A 23 13.49 -13.69 -1.51
N GLN A 24 14.66 -14.21 -1.11
CA GLN A 24 15.40 -13.71 0.05
C GLN A 24 16.09 -12.37 -0.28
N ILE A 25 15.76 -11.32 0.49
CA ILE A 25 16.47 -10.05 0.43
C ILE A 25 17.88 -10.24 1.03
N PRO A 26 18.96 -9.76 0.36
CA PRO A 26 20.33 -9.96 0.83
C PRO A 26 20.64 -9.37 2.20
N SER A 27 20.08 -8.19 2.52
CA SER A 27 20.27 -7.56 3.83
C SER A 27 19.54 -8.29 4.94
N ALA A 28 20.27 -8.69 5.97
CA ALA A 28 19.65 -9.10 7.23
C ALA A 28 18.86 -7.95 7.85
N ASN A 29 17.70 -8.25 8.46
CA ASN A 29 16.81 -7.27 9.10
C ASN A 29 16.38 -6.13 8.15
N SER A 30 16.20 -6.43 6.86
CA SER A 30 15.77 -5.45 5.84
C SER A 30 14.43 -4.80 6.19
N ALA A 31 13.52 -5.55 6.82
CA ALA A 31 12.16 -5.10 7.16
C ALA A 31 11.49 -4.39 5.97
N PRO A 32 11.26 -5.10 4.83
CA PRO A 32 10.73 -4.49 3.62
C PRO A 32 9.31 -3.97 3.86
N TYR A 33 9.04 -2.73 3.41
CA TYR A 33 7.78 -2.06 3.71
C TYR A 33 6.93 -1.84 2.44
N ILE A 34 6.86 -0.63 1.89
CA ILE A 34 6.10 -0.36 0.66
C ILE A 34 6.95 -0.72 -0.56
N CYS A 35 6.28 -1.24 -1.58
CA CYS A 35 6.88 -1.59 -2.86
C CYS A 35 6.06 -1.05 -4.05
N VAL A 36 6.73 -0.81 -5.18
CA VAL A 36 6.14 -0.25 -6.40
C VAL A 36 6.91 -0.74 -7.62
N GLU A 37 6.27 -0.76 -8.79
CA GLU A 37 7.00 -0.91 -10.05
C GLU A 37 7.80 0.35 -10.37
N GLY A 38 9.08 0.20 -10.64
CA GLY A 38 9.95 1.29 -11.08
C GLY A 38 9.92 1.52 -12.60
N PRO A 39 10.60 2.57 -13.09
CA PRO A 39 10.62 2.92 -14.52
C PRO A 39 11.33 1.85 -15.37
N ASP A 40 12.13 0.99 -14.75
CA ASP A 40 12.86 -0.12 -15.34
C ASP A 40 12.07 -1.45 -15.29
N ARG A 41 10.79 -1.40 -14.89
CA ARG A 41 9.90 -2.56 -14.69
C ARG A 41 10.41 -3.58 -13.67
N ASN A 42 11.26 -3.16 -12.77
CA ASN A 42 11.65 -3.92 -11.59
C ASN A 42 10.77 -3.54 -10.39
N LEU A 43 10.72 -4.42 -9.40
CA LEU A 43 10.12 -4.09 -8.11
C LEU A 43 11.11 -3.25 -7.31
N TRP A 44 10.72 -2.06 -6.91
CA TRP A 44 11.46 -1.22 -5.97
C TRP A 44 10.75 -1.19 -4.63
N PHE A 45 11.49 -1.24 -3.53
CA PHE A 45 10.90 -1.32 -2.20
C PHE A 45 11.77 -0.63 -1.15
N CYS A 46 11.11 -0.18 -0.09
CA CYS A 46 11.78 0.39 1.07
C CYS A 46 12.25 -0.70 2.02
N GLU A 47 13.52 -0.68 2.41
CA GLU A 47 14.09 -1.52 3.47
C GLU A 47 14.19 -0.69 4.75
N SER A 48 13.09 -0.62 5.50
CA SER A 48 12.96 0.31 6.64
C SER A 48 13.89 -0.04 7.80
N GLY A 49 14.22 -1.32 7.98
CA GLY A 49 15.16 -1.77 9.00
C GLY A 49 16.63 -1.55 8.64
N ALA A 50 16.96 -1.60 7.35
CA ALA A 50 18.34 -1.47 6.86
C ALA A 50 18.71 -0.06 6.40
N ALA A 51 17.76 0.88 6.38
CA ALA A 51 17.93 2.22 5.79
C ALA A 51 18.44 2.16 4.35
N LYS A 52 17.77 1.36 3.51
CA LYS A 52 18.08 1.18 2.10
C LYS A 52 16.84 1.28 1.22
N ILE A 53 17.05 1.44 -0.07
CA ILE A 53 16.07 1.14 -1.10
C ILE A 53 16.54 -0.11 -1.83
N GLY A 54 15.67 -1.13 -1.88
CA GLY A 54 15.90 -2.36 -2.60
C GLY A 54 15.29 -2.34 -4.00
N ARG A 55 15.91 -3.05 -4.93
CA ARG A 55 15.40 -3.31 -6.27
C ARG A 55 15.51 -4.80 -6.57
N PHE A 56 14.41 -5.43 -6.91
CA PHE A 56 14.33 -6.82 -7.34
C PHE A 56 13.99 -6.89 -8.83
N ASN A 57 14.75 -7.65 -9.59
CA ASN A 57 14.50 -7.90 -11.00
C ASN A 57 13.77 -9.24 -11.17
N PRO A 58 12.48 -9.25 -11.53
CA PRO A 58 11.70 -10.47 -11.65
C PRO A 58 12.12 -11.43 -12.77
N ARG A 59 12.93 -10.95 -13.73
CA ARG A 59 13.39 -11.77 -14.87
C ARG A 59 14.65 -12.56 -14.56
N SER A 60 15.54 -11.99 -13.74
CA SER A 60 16.84 -12.57 -13.42
C SER A 60 16.96 -13.02 -11.97
N ASP A 61 15.91 -12.83 -11.18
CA ASP A 61 15.87 -13.14 -9.74
C ASP A 61 16.97 -12.43 -8.93
N ALA A 62 17.40 -11.24 -9.40
CA ALA A 62 18.54 -10.53 -8.85
C ALA A 62 18.10 -9.33 -8.01
N PHE A 63 18.73 -9.15 -6.86
CA PHE A 63 18.59 -7.98 -6.00
C PHE A 63 19.72 -6.98 -6.21
N LYS A 64 19.39 -5.70 -6.04
CA LYS A 64 20.33 -4.61 -5.84
C LYS A 64 19.82 -3.71 -4.73
N GLU A 65 20.69 -3.36 -3.81
CA GLU A 65 20.37 -2.53 -2.66
C GLU A 65 21.17 -1.22 -2.70
N PHE A 66 20.53 -0.13 -2.31
CA PHE A 66 21.11 1.22 -2.30
C PHE A 66 21.02 1.80 -0.89
N ALA A 67 22.15 1.98 -0.24
CA ALA A 67 22.22 2.60 1.09
C ALA A 67 21.80 4.07 1.02
N LEU A 68 21.01 4.51 2.00
CA LEU A 68 20.63 5.90 2.13
C LEU A 68 21.72 6.72 2.82
N PRO A 69 21.91 8.02 2.43
CA PRO A 69 22.89 8.88 3.03
C PRO A 69 22.67 9.09 4.55
N THR A 70 21.39 9.18 4.98
CA THR A 70 21.04 9.32 6.39
C THR A 70 20.93 7.95 7.07
N PRO A 71 21.82 7.61 8.03
CA PRO A 71 21.73 6.36 8.79
C PRO A 71 20.42 6.26 9.58
N GLY A 72 19.82 5.07 9.63
CA GLY A 72 18.58 4.83 10.39
C GLY A 72 17.37 5.60 9.87
N ALA A 73 17.38 6.05 8.62
CA ALA A 73 16.38 6.92 8.01
C ALA A 73 14.94 6.35 8.05
N MET A 74 14.77 5.02 8.09
CA MET A 74 13.49 4.31 8.09
C MET A 74 12.62 4.71 6.88
N PRO A 75 13.01 4.32 5.64
CA PRO A 75 12.17 4.55 4.47
C PRO A 75 10.89 3.72 4.57
N ILE A 76 9.73 4.33 4.25
CA ILE A 76 8.40 3.72 4.38
C ILE A 76 7.68 3.69 3.04
N GLY A 77 7.15 4.82 2.58
CA GLY A 77 6.44 4.97 1.32
C GLY A 77 7.38 5.19 0.15
N ILE A 78 7.05 4.67 -1.02
CA ILE A 78 7.80 4.85 -2.27
C ILE A 78 6.84 4.96 -3.46
N VAL A 79 7.15 5.85 -4.41
CA VAL A 79 6.35 6.09 -5.62
C VAL A 79 7.24 6.45 -6.80
N LEU A 80 6.80 6.12 -8.01
CA LEU A 80 7.42 6.63 -9.24
C LEU A 80 7.02 8.11 -9.44
N GLY A 81 8.00 9.00 -9.47
CA GLY A 81 7.81 10.43 -9.65
C GLY A 81 7.67 10.85 -11.12
N PRO A 82 7.31 12.12 -11.35
CA PRO A 82 7.08 12.67 -12.70
C PRO A 82 8.36 12.81 -13.52
N ASP A 83 9.51 12.79 -12.85
CA ASP A 83 10.85 12.92 -13.42
C ASP A 83 11.49 11.55 -13.76
N GLY A 84 10.73 10.45 -13.67
CA GLY A 84 11.23 9.10 -13.91
C GLY A 84 12.14 8.55 -12.80
N ASN A 85 12.28 9.27 -11.69
CA ASN A 85 12.96 8.79 -10.48
C ASN A 85 11.94 8.23 -9.49
N LEU A 86 12.44 7.48 -8.52
CA LEU A 86 11.60 7.06 -7.40
C LEU A 86 11.74 8.06 -6.25
N TRP A 87 10.60 8.39 -5.65
CA TRP A 87 10.51 9.27 -4.49
C TRP A 87 10.04 8.47 -3.28
N PHE A 88 10.61 8.72 -2.12
CA PHE A 88 10.31 7.94 -0.91
C PHE A 88 10.31 8.79 0.36
N ALA A 89 9.47 8.40 1.31
CA ALA A 89 9.35 9.04 2.61
C ALA A 89 10.32 8.38 3.61
N GLN A 90 11.11 9.18 4.32
CA GLN A 90 12.07 8.74 5.35
C GLN A 90 11.55 9.16 6.73
N LYS A 91 10.77 8.30 7.36
CA LYS A 91 10.01 8.62 8.57
C LYS A 91 10.88 9.14 9.72
N ARG A 92 11.96 8.43 10.06
CA ARG A 92 12.85 8.84 11.17
C ARG A 92 13.80 9.97 10.81
N ALA A 93 14.21 10.05 9.55
CA ALA A 93 15.08 11.13 9.09
C ALA A 93 14.33 12.45 8.90
N ASN A 94 12.99 12.42 8.92
CA ASN A 94 12.14 13.59 8.64
C ASN A 94 12.46 14.24 7.28
N LYS A 95 12.60 13.39 6.24
CA LYS A 95 12.98 13.81 4.89
C LYS A 95 12.14 13.12 3.82
N ILE A 96 12.09 13.74 2.66
CA ILE A 96 11.70 13.06 1.41
C ILE A 96 12.97 12.74 0.64
N GLY A 97 13.12 11.51 0.18
CA GLY A 97 14.24 11.08 -0.65
C GLY A 97 13.82 10.93 -2.10
N ARG A 98 14.77 11.14 -3.01
CA ARG A 98 14.64 10.82 -4.44
C ARG A 98 15.81 9.96 -4.85
N ILE A 99 15.55 8.86 -5.55
CA ILE A 99 16.57 7.94 -6.06
C ILE A 99 16.41 7.75 -7.57
N THR A 100 17.51 7.91 -8.31
CA THR A 100 17.53 7.62 -9.75
C THR A 100 17.55 6.10 -9.98
N PRO A 101 17.18 5.59 -11.18
CA PRO A 101 17.31 4.17 -11.51
C PRO A 101 18.74 3.63 -11.43
N SER A 102 19.75 4.51 -11.51
CA SER A 102 21.17 4.16 -11.31
C SER A 102 21.58 4.06 -9.85
N GLY A 103 20.80 4.65 -8.92
CA GLY A 103 21.02 4.61 -7.47
C GLY A 103 21.54 5.90 -6.85
N ALA A 104 21.60 7.02 -7.57
CA ALA A 104 21.96 8.31 -6.98
C ALA A 104 20.80 8.83 -6.12
N VAL A 105 21.07 9.13 -4.85
CA VAL A 105 20.09 9.59 -3.86
C VAL A 105 20.24 11.10 -3.60
N THR A 106 19.10 11.80 -3.54
CA THR A 106 18.99 13.19 -3.06
C THR A 106 17.97 13.23 -1.93
N GLU A 107 18.21 13.98 -0.88
CA GLU A 107 17.34 14.10 0.29
C GLU A 107 16.87 15.55 0.50
N PHE A 108 15.59 15.74 0.81
CA PHE A 108 14.94 17.03 1.03
C PHE A 108 14.36 17.05 2.46
N PRO A 109 14.81 17.92 3.36
CA PRO A 109 14.28 17.99 4.72
C PRO A 109 12.84 18.50 4.73
N VAL A 110 11.97 17.84 5.50
CA VAL A 110 10.61 18.31 5.76
C VAL A 110 10.67 19.47 6.74
N PRO A 111 10.02 20.64 6.48
CA PRO A 111 10.15 21.84 7.30
C PRO A 111 9.64 21.65 8.73
N THR A 112 8.46 21.01 8.91
CA THR A 112 7.94 20.73 10.25
C THR A 112 8.78 19.62 10.91
N GLU A 113 9.34 19.90 12.09
CA GLU A 113 10.12 18.94 12.86
C GLU A 113 9.28 17.73 13.30
N ASN A 114 9.86 16.54 13.24
CA ASN A 114 9.23 15.28 13.64
C ASN A 114 7.89 15.01 12.92
N ALA A 115 7.75 15.51 11.71
CA ALA A 115 6.52 15.33 10.91
C ALA A 115 6.20 13.86 10.62
N GLY A 116 7.22 13.01 10.57
CA GLY A 116 7.08 11.57 10.34
C GLY A 116 6.48 11.24 8.97
N PRO A 117 7.11 11.64 7.85
CA PRO A 117 6.60 11.36 6.51
C PRO A 117 6.45 9.85 6.29
N ASP A 118 5.29 9.44 5.72
CA ASP A 118 4.90 8.02 5.62
C ASP A 118 4.38 7.65 4.23
N GLY A 119 3.07 7.80 3.96
CA GLY A 119 2.47 7.55 2.64
C GLY A 119 2.88 8.58 1.62
N ILE A 120 3.04 8.17 0.36
CA ILE A 120 3.51 9.04 -0.71
C ILE A 120 2.80 8.70 -2.03
N ALA A 121 2.46 9.70 -2.84
CA ALA A 121 1.79 9.53 -4.13
C ALA A 121 2.21 10.61 -5.13
N LEU A 122 2.16 10.30 -6.42
CA LEU A 122 2.23 11.30 -7.49
C LEU A 122 0.88 12.00 -7.61
N GLY A 123 0.85 13.31 -7.39
CA GLY A 123 -0.36 14.10 -7.48
C GLY A 123 -0.78 14.43 -8.90
N PRO A 124 -2.05 14.85 -9.11
CA PRO A 124 -2.56 15.22 -10.43
C PRO A 124 -1.94 16.52 -10.96
N ASP A 125 -1.28 17.29 -10.10
CA ASP A 125 -0.52 18.51 -10.42
C ASP A 125 0.94 18.23 -10.85
N GLY A 126 1.31 16.95 -10.96
CA GLY A 126 2.67 16.52 -11.30
C GLY A 126 3.69 16.70 -10.18
N ASN A 127 3.27 17.01 -8.95
CA ASN A 127 4.13 17.02 -7.77
C ASN A 127 3.97 15.74 -6.97
N VAL A 128 4.93 15.47 -6.08
CA VAL A 128 4.85 14.34 -5.16
C VAL A 128 4.23 14.81 -3.84
N TRP A 129 3.19 14.11 -3.40
CA TRP A 129 2.46 14.40 -2.17
C TRP A 129 2.73 13.32 -1.13
N PHE A 130 2.80 13.71 0.14
CA PHE A 130 3.12 12.79 1.22
C PHE A 130 2.36 13.12 2.50
N SER A 131 2.08 12.09 3.31
CA SER A 131 1.47 12.28 4.63
C SER A 131 2.54 12.60 5.68
N GLU A 132 2.22 13.49 6.60
CA GLU A 132 3.01 13.83 7.78
C GLU A 132 2.26 13.31 9.01
N THR A 133 2.44 12.02 9.26
CA THR A 133 1.61 11.22 10.18
C THR A 133 1.61 11.74 11.62
N GLU A 134 2.75 12.21 12.11
CA GLU A 134 2.90 12.55 13.52
C GLU A 134 2.33 13.95 13.86
N VAL A 135 2.15 14.80 12.84
CA VAL A 135 1.67 16.19 13.01
C VAL A 135 0.32 16.46 12.33
N SER A 136 -0.30 15.42 11.73
CA SER A 136 -1.60 15.52 11.05
C SER A 136 -1.60 16.58 9.96
N GLN A 137 -0.68 16.45 9.00
CA GLN A 137 -0.50 17.32 7.85
C GLN A 137 -0.34 16.50 6.58
N ILE A 138 -0.49 17.15 5.44
CA ILE A 138 -0.14 16.64 4.12
C ILE A 138 0.92 17.56 3.54
N GLY A 139 2.03 17.00 3.08
CA GLY A 139 3.09 17.72 2.39
C GLY A 139 3.03 17.51 0.89
N ARG A 140 3.56 18.48 0.15
CA ARG A 140 3.78 18.40 -1.30
C ARG A 140 5.22 18.83 -1.60
N VAL A 141 5.93 18.06 -2.40
CA VAL A 141 7.30 18.38 -2.86
C VAL A 141 7.32 18.46 -4.39
N THR A 142 7.90 19.54 -4.91
CA THR A 142 8.14 19.73 -6.34
C THR A 142 9.40 18.99 -6.78
N VAL A 143 9.60 18.79 -8.10
CA VAL A 143 10.79 18.09 -8.67
C VAL A 143 12.10 18.76 -8.29
N ASP A 144 12.09 20.09 -8.08
CA ASP A 144 13.24 20.88 -7.63
C ASP A 144 13.43 20.85 -6.10
N GLY A 145 12.56 20.13 -5.37
CA GLY A 145 12.72 19.86 -3.93
C GLY A 145 12.07 20.87 -3.00
N ARG A 146 11.23 21.78 -3.51
CA ARG A 146 10.50 22.74 -2.66
C ARG A 146 9.32 22.05 -2.00
N ILE A 147 9.24 22.09 -0.67
CA ILE A 147 8.18 21.50 0.12
C ILE A 147 7.17 22.58 0.53
N THR A 148 5.88 22.23 0.43
CA THR A 148 4.73 23.01 0.95
C THR A 148 3.91 22.08 1.83
N GLU A 149 3.50 22.55 3.00
CA GLU A 149 2.75 21.78 4.00
C GLU A 149 1.31 22.33 4.15
N PHE A 150 0.34 21.42 4.25
CA PHE A 150 -1.09 21.72 4.36
C PHE A 150 -1.63 21.13 5.66
N LYS A 151 -2.13 21.99 6.54
CA LYS A 151 -2.66 21.61 7.86
C LYS A 151 -4.15 21.96 8.01
N SER A 152 -4.58 23.03 7.36
CA SER A 152 -5.95 23.53 7.48
C SER A 152 -6.97 22.50 7.00
N GLY A 153 -8.00 22.26 7.81
CA GLY A 153 -9.08 21.31 7.48
C GLY A 153 -8.77 19.85 7.80
N ILE A 154 -7.55 19.51 8.27
CA ILE A 154 -7.19 18.17 8.76
C ILE A 154 -7.36 18.13 10.27
N SER A 155 -8.12 17.17 10.77
CA SER A 155 -8.36 17.02 12.21
C SER A 155 -7.08 16.70 12.98
N PRO A 156 -6.80 17.42 14.08
CA PRO A 156 -5.61 17.15 14.90
C PRO A 156 -5.61 15.70 15.43
N GLY A 157 -4.45 15.05 15.40
CA GLY A 157 -4.28 13.67 15.88
C GLY A 157 -4.86 12.61 14.94
N SER A 158 -5.32 12.96 13.75
CA SER A 158 -5.95 12.02 12.80
C SER A 158 -5.00 10.95 12.24
N LYS A 159 -3.68 11.23 12.23
CA LYS A 159 -2.61 10.35 11.69
C LYS A 159 -2.86 9.92 10.25
N PRO A 160 -2.71 10.85 9.27
CA PRO A 160 -2.79 10.51 7.86
C PRO A 160 -1.69 9.50 7.50
N LEU A 161 -2.05 8.46 6.71
CA LEU A 161 -1.13 7.39 6.29
C LEU A 161 -1.05 7.29 4.77
N SER A 162 -1.87 6.44 4.15
CA SER A 162 -1.84 6.19 2.71
C SER A 162 -2.45 7.35 1.94
N ILE A 163 -1.92 7.63 0.75
CA ILE A 163 -2.44 8.64 -0.18
C ILE A 163 -2.65 8.00 -1.56
N VAL A 164 -3.78 8.27 -2.18
CA VAL A 164 -4.12 7.87 -3.55
C VAL A 164 -4.74 9.04 -4.32
N VAL A 165 -4.81 8.94 -5.64
CA VAL A 165 -5.43 9.95 -6.50
C VAL A 165 -6.76 9.45 -7.06
N ARG A 166 -7.79 10.30 -7.01
CA ARG A 166 -9.08 10.08 -7.67
C ARG A 166 -9.70 11.39 -8.14
N ASP A 167 -10.16 11.42 -9.37
CA ASP A 167 -10.91 12.55 -9.95
C ASP A 167 -10.22 13.93 -9.72
N GLY A 168 -8.92 14.00 -9.96
CA GLY A 168 -8.13 15.24 -9.86
C GLY A 168 -7.84 15.74 -8.44
N ALA A 169 -8.10 14.94 -7.41
CA ALA A 169 -7.78 15.23 -6.02
C ALA A 169 -7.02 14.07 -5.37
N LEU A 170 -6.35 14.35 -4.26
CA LEU A 170 -5.73 13.32 -3.45
C LEU A 170 -6.69 12.90 -2.33
N TRP A 171 -6.66 11.63 -2.00
CA TRP A 171 -7.43 11.02 -0.94
C TRP A 171 -6.48 10.31 0.03
N PHE A 172 -6.69 10.47 1.31
CA PHE A 172 -5.79 9.91 2.33
C PHE A 172 -6.56 9.25 3.48
N SER A 173 -6.00 8.18 4.01
CA SER A 173 -6.55 7.50 5.19
C SER A 173 -6.10 8.21 6.46
N GLU A 174 -6.98 8.33 7.44
CA GLU A 174 -6.73 8.90 8.76
C GLU A 174 -6.90 7.82 9.83
N ALA A 175 -5.82 7.10 10.12
CA ALA A 175 -5.87 5.87 10.91
C ALA A 175 -6.40 6.08 12.34
N ALA A 176 -6.02 7.17 13.01
CA ALA A 176 -6.52 7.50 14.35
C ALA A 176 -7.80 8.33 14.32
N GLY A 177 -8.11 8.96 13.17
CA GLY A 177 -9.33 9.72 12.95
C GLY A 177 -10.53 8.87 12.54
N ASN A 178 -10.30 7.63 12.13
CA ASN A 178 -11.32 6.75 11.55
C ASN A 178 -12.06 7.41 10.37
N ARG A 179 -11.31 8.09 9.50
CA ARG A 179 -11.82 8.87 8.37
C ARG A 179 -11.02 8.58 7.11
N VAL A 180 -11.58 9.03 6.00
CA VAL A 180 -10.87 9.26 4.75
C VAL A 180 -10.93 10.75 4.45
N GLY A 181 -9.77 11.38 4.31
CA GLY A 181 -9.64 12.78 3.90
C GLY A 181 -9.51 12.90 2.39
N ARG A 182 -9.99 14.00 1.84
CA ARG A 182 -9.77 14.45 0.46
C ARG A 182 -9.12 15.83 0.49
N ILE A 183 -8.06 16.02 -0.29
CA ILE A 183 -7.40 17.32 -0.44
C ILE A 183 -7.26 17.67 -1.93
N THR A 184 -7.62 18.89 -2.30
CA THR A 184 -7.39 19.43 -3.64
C THR A 184 -5.93 19.85 -3.81
N VAL A 185 -5.49 20.07 -5.04
CA VAL A 185 -4.11 20.58 -5.33
C VAL A 185 -3.89 21.98 -4.75
N ASP A 186 -4.95 22.73 -4.46
CA ASP A 186 -4.90 24.05 -3.84
C ASP A 186 -4.92 23.99 -2.31
N GLY A 187 -5.08 22.78 -1.72
CA GLY A 187 -5.02 22.55 -0.27
C GLY A 187 -6.38 22.59 0.44
N GLU A 188 -7.50 22.58 -0.28
CA GLU A 188 -8.84 22.48 0.34
C GLU A 188 -9.10 21.03 0.80
N VAL A 189 -9.41 20.87 2.07
CA VAL A 189 -9.62 19.56 2.72
C VAL A 189 -11.09 19.32 3.02
N THR A 190 -11.53 18.07 2.80
CA THR A 190 -12.82 17.53 3.25
C THR A 190 -12.59 16.16 3.87
N GLU A 191 -13.14 15.93 5.06
CA GLU A 191 -13.03 14.65 5.78
C GLU A 191 -14.35 13.89 5.75
N PHE A 192 -14.29 12.58 5.51
CA PHE A 192 -15.43 11.66 5.46
C PHE A 192 -15.30 10.64 6.58
N GLN A 193 -16.27 10.62 7.50
CA GLN A 193 -16.31 9.66 8.59
C GLN A 193 -16.59 8.26 8.04
N ILE A 194 -15.78 7.26 8.44
CA ILE A 194 -16.05 5.86 8.17
C ILE A 194 -17.07 5.39 9.24
N PRO A 195 -18.21 4.80 8.85
CA PRO A 195 -19.15 4.19 9.80
C PRO A 195 -18.52 3.01 10.53
N GLY A 196 -18.99 2.73 11.76
CA GLY A 196 -18.52 1.59 12.54
C GLY A 196 -17.67 1.97 13.75
N HIS A 197 -17.16 0.95 14.44
CA HIS A 197 -16.37 1.13 15.64
C HIS A 197 -14.90 0.85 15.33
N ASP A 198 -14.07 1.89 15.41
CA ASP A 198 -12.61 1.87 15.30
C ASP A 198 -12.07 1.14 14.03
N PRO A 199 -12.47 1.54 12.82
CA PRO A 199 -12.05 0.89 11.57
C PRO A 199 -10.53 0.94 11.33
N GLN A 200 -9.82 1.98 11.80
CA GLN A 200 -8.38 2.19 11.61
C GLN A 200 -7.95 2.05 10.14
N PRO A 201 -8.40 2.93 9.24
CA PRO A 201 -8.10 2.83 7.82
C PRO A 201 -6.60 3.02 7.57
N ARG A 202 -6.02 2.19 6.67
CA ARG A 202 -4.59 2.24 6.32
C ARG A 202 -4.39 2.30 4.82
N ALA A 203 -3.75 1.27 4.23
CA ALA A 203 -3.47 1.26 2.80
C ALA A 203 -4.73 1.46 1.96
N MET A 204 -4.59 2.24 0.91
CA MET A 204 -5.67 2.61 -0.03
C MET A 204 -5.27 2.29 -1.45
N VAL A 205 -6.27 2.04 -2.31
CA VAL A 205 -6.10 1.91 -3.76
C VAL A 205 -7.31 2.50 -4.48
N THR A 206 -7.07 3.14 -5.62
CA THR A 206 -8.13 3.57 -6.54
C THR A 206 -8.38 2.47 -7.56
N HIS A 207 -9.62 2.01 -7.66
CA HIS A 207 -10.04 1.04 -8.65
C HIS A 207 -10.47 1.74 -9.96
N SER A 208 -10.36 1.06 -11.11
CA SER A 208 -10.68 1.61 -12.44
C SER A 208 -12.14 2.06 -12.59
N ASN A 209 -13.07 1.54 -11.78
CA ASN A 209 -14.47 1.99 -11.72
C ASN A 209 -14.67 3.32 -10.95
N GLY A 210 -13.58 3.94 -10.46
CA GLY A 210 -13.59 5.18 -9.71
C GLY A 210 -13.89 5.02 -8.21
N SER A 211 -14.02 3.81 -7.68
CA SER A 211 -14.10 3.59 -6.23
C SER A 211 -12.72 3.66 -5.57
N ILE A 212 -12.69 4.08 -4.30
CA ILE A 212 -11.52 3.97 -3.43
C ILE A 212 -11.76 2.81 -2.48
N TRP A 213 -10.81 1.89 -2.45
CA TRP A 213 -10.78 0.78 -1.51
C TRP A 213 -9.67 1.01 -0.48
N PHE A 214 -9.91 0.59 0.75
CA PHE A 214 -8.93 0.71 1.83
C PHE A 214 -9.07 -0.44 2.82
N VAL A 215 -7.97 -0.79 3.46
CA VAL A 215 -7.98 -1.77 4.54
C VAL A 215 -8.47 -1.13 5.82
N GLU A 216 -9.37 -1.80 6.53
CA GLU A 216 -9.83 -1.47 7.87
C GLU A 216 -9.23 -2.47 8.86
N THR A 217 -8.04 -2.14 9.39
CA THR A 217 -7.29 -3.06 10.26
C THR A 217 -8.05 -3.40 11.53
N GLY A 218 -8.75 -2.42 12.11
CA GLY A 218 -9.54 -2.62 13.32
C GLY A 218 -10.85 -3.38 13.10
N ALA A 219 -11.45 -3.26 11.92
CA ALA A 219 -12.70 -3.94 11.55
C ALA A 219 -12.49 -5.31 10.89
N ASN A 220 -11.25 -5.68 10.55
CA ASN A 220 -10.92 -6.89 9.79
C ASN A 220 -11.65 -6.96 8.44
N ALA A 221 -11.64 -5.85 7.69
CA ALA A 221 -12.44 -5.64 6.49
C ALA A 221 -11.71 -4.84 5.40
N LEU A 222 -12.25 -4.86 4.19
CA LEU A 222 -12.01 -3.81 3.20
C LEU A 222 -13.20 -2.85 3.20
N GLY A 223 -12.91 -1.57 3.38
CA GLY A 223 -13.85 -0.48 3.16
C GLY A 223 -13.80 0.00 1.72
N ARG A 224 -14.95 0.47 1.21
CA ARG A 224 -15.06 1.06 -0.13
C ARG A 224 -15.89 2.34 -0.09
N PHE A 225 -15.34 3.42 -0.62
CA PHE A 225 -16.14 4.57 -1.07
C PHE A 225 -16.34 4.48 -2.58
N SER A 226 -17.58 4.29 -3.00
CA SER A 226 -17.99 4.36 -4.41
C SER A 226 -17.80 5.77 -4.98
N ARG A 227 -17.88 5.91 -6.30
CA ARG A 227 -17.71 7.22 -6.94
C ARG A 227 -18.80 8.24 -6.52
N ASP A 228 -19.98 7.77 -6.20
CA ASP A 228 -21.11 8.58 -5.68
C ASP A 228 -21.01 8.90 -4.17
N GLY A 229 -19.95 8.43 -3.49
CA GLY A 229 -19.72 8.63 -2.06
C GLY A 229 -20.38 7.59 -1.14
N THR A 230 -21.05 6.57 -1.71
CA THR A 230 -21.64 5.49 -0.90
C THR A 230 -20.54 4.65 -0.25
N PHE A 231 -20.63 4.44 1.07
CA PHE A 231 -19.75 3.54 1.82
C PHE A 231 -20.26 2.10 1.83
N SER A 232 -19.34 1.14 1.75
CA SER A 232 -19.60 -0.28 1.94
C SER A 232 -18.42 -0.94 2.65
N GLU A 233 -18.69 -1.94 3.49
CA GLU A 233 -17.69 -2.71 4.23
C GLU A 233 -17.81 -4.20 3.90
N PHE A 234 -16.68 -4.87 3.69
CA PHE A 234 -16.58 -6.28 3.31
C PHE A 234 -15.61 -7.01 4.25
N LYS A 235 -16.14 -7.84 5.13
CA LYS A 235 -15.38 -8.54 6.17
C LYS A 235 -14.66 -9.77 5.62
N PHE A 236 -13.48 -10.04 6.18
CA PHE A 236 -12.73 -11.26 5.94
C PHE A 236 -13.14 -12.34 6.97
N PRO A 237 -13.24 -13.62 6.54
CA PRO A 237 -13.67 -14.71 7.42
C PRO A 237 -12.60 -15.11 8.45
N THR A 238 -11.30 -15.01 8.08
CA THR A 238 -10.21 -15.29 9.03
C THR A 238 -10.19 -14.21 10.10
N PRO A 239 -10.45 -14.55 11.39
CA PRO A 239 -10.55 -13.54 12.43
C PRO A 239 -9.18 -12.94 12.77
N ASN A 240 -9.17 -11.66 13.14
CA ASN A 240 -7.97 -10.93 13.55
C ASN A 240 -6.85 -10.97 12.49
N ALA A 241 -7.19 -10.99 11.21
CA ALA A 241 -6.24 -11.11 10.12
C ALA A 241 -5.27 -9.92 10.03
N SER A 242 -5.63 -8.77 10.59
CA SER A 242 -4.81 -7.53 10.58
C SER A 242 -4.41 -7.13 9.15
N LEU A 243 -5.41 -6.79 8.34
CA LEU A 243 -5.18 -6.35 6.96
C LEU A 243 -4.23 -5.15 6.92
N ARG A 244 -3.28 -5.13 5.96
CA ARG A 244 -2.25 -4.06 5.87
C ARG A 244 -2.16 -3.42 4.51
N GLY A 245 -1.90 -4.17 3.46
CA GLY A 245 -1.78 -3.71 2.08
C GLY A 245 -3.00 -4.07 1.25
N VAL A 246 -3.31 -3.26 0.25
CA VAL A 246 -4.33 -3.57 -0.77
C VAL A 246 -3.88 -3.03 -2.12
N THR A 247 -4.15 -3.78 -3.18
CA THR A 247 -3.92 -3.38 -4.58
C THR A 247 -5.02 -3.93 -5.48
N VAL A 248 -5.13 -3.37 -6.69
CA VAL A 248 -5.91 -3.97 -7.77
C VAL A 248 -4.99 -4.87 -8.57
N GLY A 249 -5.36 -6.14 -8.68
CA GLY A 249 -4.61 -7.13 -9.44
C GLY A 249 -4.78 -7.00 -10.95
N PRO A 250 -3.99 -7.76 -11.74
CA PRO A 250 -4.10 -7.79 -13.20
C PRO A 250 -5.44 -8.35 -13.68
N ASP A 251 -6.14 -9.08 -12.83
CA ASP A 251 -7.49 -9.63 -13.02
C ASP A 251 -8.62 -8.61 -12.73
N GLY A 252 -8.26 -7.39 -12.28
CA GLY A 252 -9.20 -6.35 -11.88
C GLY A 252 -9.81 -6.55 -10.49
N ASN A 253 -9.39 -7.56 -9.74
CA ASN A 253 -9.86 -7.83 -8.38
C ASN A 253 -8.96 -7.16 -7.33
N LEU A 254 -9.47 -7.11 -6.08
CA LEU A 254 -8.74 -6.61 -4.93
C LEU A 254 -7.89 -7.74 -4.33
N TRP A 255 -6.63 -7.42 -4.08
CA TRP A 255 -5.69 -8.30 -3.41
C TRP A 255 -5.16 -7.60 -2.16
N CYS A 256 -5.18 -8.26 -1.02
CA CYS A 256 -4.72 -7.67 0.24
C CYS A 256 -3.83 -8.62 1.03
N THR A 257 -2.99 -8.05 1.89
CA THR A 257 -2.18 -8.80 2.84
C THR A 257 -2.91 -8.90 4.17
N GLU A 258 -2.98 -10.11 4.70
CA GLU A 258 -3.49 -10.46 6.02
C GLU A 258 -2.30 -10.75 6.94
N ASN A 259 -1.79 -9.70 7.58
CA ASN A 259 -0.50 -9.71 8.26
C ASN A 259 -0.40 -10.75 9.37
N PHE A 260 -1.37 -10.79 10.31
CA PHE A 260 -1.37 -11.73 11.42
C PHE A 260 -1.90 -13.12 11.05
N ALA A 261 -2.81 -13.18 10.07
CA ALA A 261 -3.29 -14.46 9.55
C ALA A 261 -2.26 -15.16 8.66
N ASN A 262 -1.21 -14.45 8.24
CA ASN A 262 -0.18 -14.93 7.32
C ASN A 262 -0.76 -15.43 5.99
N LYS A 263 -1.69 -14.63 5.43
CA LYS A 263 -2.41 -14.95 4.19
C LYS A 263 -2.42 -13.79 3.20
N ILE A 264 -2.80 -14.11 1.98
CA ILE A 264 -3.19 -13.16 0.94
C ILE A 264 -4.68 -13.31 0.69
N GLY A 265 -5.43 -12.24 0.86
CA GLY A 265 -6.85 -12.19 0.56
C GLY A 265 -7.12 -11.75 -0.87
N HIS A 266 -8.13 -12.32 -1.52
CA HIS A 266 -8.54 -12.04 -2.89
C HIS A 266 -10.06 -11.82 -2.94
N MET A 267 -10.49 -10.65 -3.42
CA MET A 267 -11.90 -10.23 -3.39
C MET A 267 -12.29 -9.55 -4.70
N ALA A 268 -13.44 -9.88 -5.23
CA ALA A 268 -14.00 -9.19 -6.41
C ALA A 268 -14.48 -7.76 -6.06
N PRO A 269 -14.57 -6.85 -7.06
CA PRO A 269 -15.00 -5.46 -6.81
C PRO A 269 -16.45 -5.29 -6.34
N ASP A 270 -17.26 -6.34 -6.39
CA ASP A 270 -18.60 -6.38 -5.80
C ASP A 270 -18.62 -6.77 -4.33
N GLY A 271 -17.45 -7.16 -3.77
CA GLY A 271 -17.27 -7.60 -2.39
C GLY A 271 -17.34 -9.13 -2.20
N THR A 272 -17.48 -9.90 -3.28
CA THR A 272 -17.43 -11.37 -3.20
C THR A 272 -16.00 -11.82 -2.87
N LEU A 273 -15.82 -12.54 -1.76
CA LEU A 273 -14.53 -13.15 -1.42
C LEU A 273 -14.27 -14.33 -2.38
N ILE A 274 -13.16 -14.26 -3.11
CA ILE A 274 -12.73 -15.30 -4.04
C ILE A 274 -11.90 -16.35 -3.29
N GLY A 275 -11.01 -15.90 -2.36
CA GLY A 275 -10.21 -16.81 -1.56
C GLY A 275 -9.27 -16.12 -0.59
N GLU A 276 -8.70 -16.93 0.30
CA GLU A 276 -7.59 -16.59 1.19
C GLU A 276 -6.49 -17.65 1.00
N TYR A 277 -5.24 -17.24 0.78
CA TYR A 277 -4.12 -18.13 0.42
C TYR A 277 -3.02 -18.01 1.45
N ASP A 278 -2.56 -19.15 1.97
CA ASP A 278 -1.49 -19.20 2.97
C ASP A 278 -0.15 -18.77 2.38
N ILE A 279 0.58 -17.92 3.11
CA ILE A 279 1.96 -17.55 2.78
C ILE A 279 2.87 -18.67 3.30
N PRO A 280 3.82 -19.20 2.46
CA PRO A 280 4.65 -20.36 2.85
C PRO A 280 5.48 -20.13 4.12
N THR A 281 6.19 -18.99 4.20
CA THR A 281 6.96 -18.64 5.41
C THR A 281 6.03 -18.22 6.54
N PRO A 282 6.01 -18.92 7.68
CA PRO A 282 5.12 -18.59 8.80
C PRO A 282 5.51 -17.26 9.45
N ALA A 283 4.50 -16.55 9.99
CA ALA A 283 4.66 -15.25 10.65
C ALA A 283 5.50 -14.26 9.82
N SER A 284 5.29 -14.26 8.51
CA SER A 284 6.10 -13.50 7.54
C SER A 284 5.95 -11.98 7.69
N GLY A 285 4.88 -11.51 8.32
CA GLY A 285 4.62 -10.09 8.50
C GLY A 285 4.28 -9.37 7.20
N ALA A 286 3.45 -9.97 6.34
CA ALA A 286 3.08 -9.39 5.04
C ALA A 286 2.48 -7.99 5.20
N ARG A 287 2.99 -6.98 4.42
CA ARG A 287 2.59 -5.58 4.59
C ARG A 287 2.06 -4.92 3.33
N CYS A 288 2.87 -4.75 2.31
CA CYS A 288 2.48 -4.15 1.04
C CYS A 288 2.24 -5.24 0.00
N ILE A 289 1.37 -4.97 -0.94
CA ILE A 289 1.18 -5.78 -2.14
C ILE A 289 1.05 -4.84 -3.35
N ALA A 290 1.70 -5.18 -4.46
CA ALA A 290 1.71 -4.39 -5.68
C ALA A 290 1.57 -5.29 -6.91
N ALA A 291 0.79 -4.87 -7.88
CA ALA A 291 0.73 -5.48 -9.20
C ALA A 291 1.78 -4.85 -10.11
N LEU A 292 2.56 -5.67 -10.83
CA LEU A 292 3.51 -5.22 -11.81
C LEU A 292 2.99 -5.46 -13.24
N SER A 293 3.54 -4.71 -14.18
CA SER A 293 3.18 -4.78 -15.61
C SER A 293 3.50 -6.13 -16.28
N ASN A 294 4.23 -7.03 -15.58
CA ASN A 294 4.47 -8.41 -16.00
C ASN A 294 3.29 -9.35 -15.71
N GLY A 295 2.17 -8.83 -15.19
CA GLY A 295 0.96 -9.60 -14.85
C GLY A 295 1.04 -10.37 -13.53
N ARG A 296 2.04 -10.12 -12.69
CA ARG A 296 2.22 -10.76 -11.38
C ARG A 296 2.02 -9.78 -10.25
N LEU A 297 1.76 -10.33 -9.06
CA LEU A 297 1.68 -9.57 -7.82
C LEU A 297 2.91 -9.86 -6.96
N TYR A 298 3.41 -8.82 -6.31
CA TYR A 298 4.53 -8.92 -5.38
C TYR A 298 4.14 -8.33 -4.03
N PHE A 299 4.57 -8.94 -2.95
CA PHE A 299 4.30 -8.44 -1.61
C PHE A 299 5.55 -8.50 -0.72
N THR A 300 5.60 -7.57 0.22
CA THR A 300 6.70 -7.49 1.18
C THR A 300 6.37 -8.31 2.42
N GLN A 301 7.34 -9.07 2.91
CA GLN A 301 7.27 -9.86 4.13
C GLN A 301 8.21 -9.23 5.16
N PHE A 302 7.67 -8.29 5.93
CA PHE A 302 8.42 -7.37 6.79
C PHE A 302 9.25 -8.09 7.86
N ASP A 303 8.66 -9.09 8.55
CA ASP A 303 9.32 -9.79 9.65
C ASP A 303 10.27 -10.88 9.12
N ALA A 304 9.97 -11.47 7.96
CA ALA A 304 10.80 -12.50 7.33
C ALA A 304 11.95 -11.94 6.46
N GLY A 305 11.88 -10.68 6.05
CA GLY A 305 12.89 -10.09 5.14
C GLY A 305 12.84 -10.69 3.74
N LEU A 306 11.64 -10.97 3.23
CA LEU A 306 11.42 -11.61 1.93
C LEU A 306 10.55 -10.72 1.02
N ILE A 307 10.67 -11.00 -0.28
CA ILE A 307 9.66 -10.59 -1.27
C ILE A 307 8.87 -11.83 -1.69
N GLY A 308 7.55 -11.80 -1.52
CA GLY A 308 6.67 -12.81 -2.06
C GLY A 308 6.22 -12.45 -3.48
N GLU A 309 6.11 -13.45 -4.34
CA GLU A 309 5.59 -13.34 -5.71
C GLU A 309 4.39 -14.26 -5.88
N ILE A 310 3.26 -13.68 -6.29
CA ILE A 310 2.05 -14.44 -6.64
C ILE A 310 2.01 -14.58 -8.17
N ILE A 311 1.93 -15.81 -8.62
CA ILE A 311 1.78 -16.16 -10.03
C ILE A 311 0.31 -16.51 -10.25
N PRO A 312 -0.50 -15.61 -10.86
CA PRO A 312 -1.87 -15.94 -11.22
C PRO A 312 -1.89 -17.09 -12.24
N ASP A 313 -2.94 -17.95 -12.16
CA ASP A 313 -3.17 -19.04 -13.12
C ASP A 313 -3.50 -18.51 -14.53
#